data_63e392a07c400ec6929c8cd8047c8747
#
_entry.id   63e392a07c400ec6929c8cd8047c8747
#
_cell.length_a   1.000
_cell.length_b   1.000
_cell.length_c   1.000
_cell.angle_alpha   90.00
_cell.angle_beta   90.00
_cell.angle_gamma   90.00
#
_symmetry.space_group_name_H-M   'P 1'
#
loop_
_entity.id
_entity.type
_entity.pdbx_description
1 polymer ?
#
loop_
_entity_poly.entity_id
_entity_poly.type
_entity_poly.pdbx_seq_one_letter_code
_entity_poly.pdbx_strand_id
1 'polypeptide(L)'
;MTMSTDADILDYMPDLHDFGIQDFSADHEKTRQDIFRRLRIEWWPKFRPWKYDIRVLNAYVEMDESLLTESQFTRAAVFHVLAYYILPKLAKFDPEGDRFENMMKHYKTKFEEEFDLVLRDGVEYDRNEDNVVQDAERAPINFGRLVR
;
A
#
# COMPACT_ATOMS: atom_id res chain seq x y z
N MET A 1 -1.84 12.64 -7.96
CA MET A 1 -0.67 11.75 -7.92
C MET A 1 -1.15 10.35 -7.52
N THR A 2 -0.61 9.32 -8.10
CA THR A 2 -0.99 7.93 -7.80
C THR A 2 0.23 7.14 -7.38
N MET A 3 0.02 6.09 -6.60
CA MET A 3 1.10 5.18 -6.17
C MET A 3 1.56 4.28 -7.31
N SER A 4 0.68 3.98 -8.26
CA SER A 4 0.94 3.13 -9.41
C SER A 4 0.28 3.67 -10.66
N THR A 5 0.76 3.22 -11.82
CA THR A 5 0.22 3.60 -13.13
C THR A 5 -0.03 2.36 -13.98
N ASP A 6 -0.73 2.52 -15.11
CA ASP A 6 -0.94 1.43 -16.05
C ASP A 6 0.39 0.85 -16.55
N ALA A 7 1.41 1.68 -16.75
CA ALA A 7 2.73 1.21 -17.15
C ALA A 7 3.35 0.28 -16.10
N ASP A 8 3.17 0.58 -14.83
CA ASP A 8 3.67 -0.28 -13.74
C ASP A 8 2.99 -1.64 -13.74
N ILE A 9 1.68 -1.68 -14.01
CA ILE A 9 0.94 -2.96 -14.10
C ILE A 9 1.43 -3.79 -15.26
N LEU A 10 1.68 -3.18 -16.41
CA LEU A 10 2.10 -3.88 -17.62
C LEU A 10 3.46 -4.55 -17.47
N ASP A 11 4.29 -4.11 -16.51
CA ASP A 11 5.54 -4.82 -16.20
C ASP A 11 5.27 -6.21 -15.62
N TYR A 12 4.12 -6.42 -14.99
CA TYR A 12 3.73 -7.71 -14.39
C TYR A 12 2.76 -8.50 -15.27
N MET A 13 1.90 -7.82 -16.00
CA MET A 13 0.93 -8.42 -16.92
C MET A 13 0.94 -7.66 -18.24
N PRO A 14 1.89 -7.96 -19.16
CA PRO A 14 2.03 -7.21 -20.41
C PRO A 14 0.83 -7.30 -21.36
N ASP A 15 0.04 -8.35 -21.24
CA ASP A 15 -1.15 -8.60 -22.09
C ASP A 15 -2.45 -8.07 -21.48
N LEU A 16 -2.38 -7.29 -20.43
CA LEU A 16 -3.56 -6.88 -19.68
C LEU A 16 -4.59 -6.10 -20.52
N HIS A 17 -4.12 -5.21 -21.38
CA HIS A 17 -5.01 -4.44 -22.26
C HIS A 17 -5.71 -5.28 -23.33
N ASP A 18 -5.19 -6.46 -23.61
CA ASP A 18 -5.79 -7.39 -24.59
C ASP A 18 -7.13 -7.95 -24.09
N PHE A 19 -7.42 -7.82 -22.82
CA PHE A 19 -8.71 -8.25 -22.23
C PHE A 19 -9.81 -7.21 -22.36
N GLY A 20 -9.58 -6.11 -23.06
CA GLY A 20 -10.62 -5.15 -23.43
C GLY A 20 -10.74 -3.92 -22.54
N ILE A 21 -10.03 -3.83 -21.44
CA ILE A 21 -10.00 -2.69 -20.57
C ILE A 21 -8.73 -1.89 -20.84
N GLN A 22 -8.87 -0.63 -21.21
CA GLN A 22 -7.74 0.20 -21.63
C GLN A 22 -7.26 1.20 -20.60
N ASP A 23 -8.06 1.48 -19.57
CA ASP A 23 -7.75 2.49 -18.57
C ASP A 23 -8.15 2.01 -17.18
N PHE A 24 -7.19 2.05 -16.27
CA PHE A 24 -7.37 1.65 -14.87
C PHE A 24 -7.14 2.79 -13.89
N SER A 25 -7.19 4.04 -14.35
CA SER A 25 -6.91 5.22 -13.51
C SER A 25 -7.75 5.27 -12.25
N ALA A 26 -9.04 4.96 -12.35
CA ALA A 26 -9.95 4.93 -11.20
C ALA A 26 -9.56 3.83 -10.20
N ASP A 27 -9.10 2.70 -10.71
CA ASP A 27 -8.69 1.57 -9.87
C ASP A 27 -7.39 1.87 -9.13
N HIS A 28 -6.45 2.58 -9.75
CA HIS A 28 -5.23 3.05 -9.09
C HIS A 28 -5.54 4.00 -7.93
N GLU A 29 -6.49 4.90 -8.11
CA GLU A 29 -6.89 5.81 -7.03
C GLU A 29 -7.57 5.07 -5.88
N LYS A 30 -8.42 4.09 -6.17
CA LYS A 30 -9.02 3.26 -5.13
C LYS A 30 -7.97 2.49 -4.33
N THR A 31 -6.99 1.92 -5.02
CA THR A 31 -5.86 1.22 -4.38
C THR A 31 -5.07 2.18 -3.49
N ARG A 32 -4.80 3.39 -3.96
CA ARG A 32 -4.11 4.41 -3.17
C ARG A 32 -4.85 4.69 -1.87
N GLN A 33 -6.16 4.88 -1.95
CA GLN A 33 -7.00 5.10 -0.77
C GLN A 33 -7.00 3.90 0.19
N ASP A 34 -7.05 2.69 -0.35
CA ASP A 34 -7.02 1.47 0.46
C ASP A 34 -5.69 1.32 1.20
N ILE A 35 -4.58 1.62 0.55
CA ILE A 35 -3.25 1.56 1.17
C ILE A 35 -3.13 2.62 2.28
N PHE A 36 -3.58 3.85 2.03
CA PHE A 36 -3.59 4.88 3.06
C PHE A 36 -4.44 4.47 4.26
N ARG A 37 -5.59 3.86 4.02
CA ARG A 37 -6.45 3.36 5.08
C ARG A 37 -5.73 2.31 5.93
N ARG A 38 -5.04 1.36 5.31
CA ARG A 38 -4.25 0.37 6.04
C ARG A 38 -3.13 1.00 6.84
N LEU A 39 -2.45 1.99 6.30
CA LEU A 39 -1.42 2.72 7.02
C LEU A 39 -1.98 3.44 8.24
N ARG A 40 -3.15 4.07 8.11
CA ARG A 40 -3.81 4.73 9.25
C ARG A 40 -4.18 3.75 10.36
N ILE A 41 -4.53 2.52 10.01
CA ILE A 41 -4.97 1.51 10.98
C ILE A 41 -3.80 0.75 11.58
N GLU A 42 -2.85 0.32 10.75
CA GLU A 42 -1.80 -0.61 11.16
C GLU A 42 -0.47 0.05 11.51
N TRP A 43 -0.14 1.15 10.86
CA TRP A 43 1.16 1.81 11.03
C TRP A 43 1.08 3.07 11.89
N TRP A 44 0.18 3.98 11.60
CA TRP A 44 0.11 5.29 12.23
C TRP A 44 -0.04 5.24 13.75
N PRO A 45 -0.91 4.38 14.34
CA PRO A 45 -1.03 4.32 15.78
C PRO A 45 0.23 3.88 16.51
N LYS A 46 1.08 3.11 15.83
CA LYS A 46 2.36 2.64 16.39
C LYS A 46 3.48 3.63 16.20
N PHE A 47 3.46 4.39 15.12
CA PHE A 47 4.46 5.41 14.81
C PHE A 47 4.23 6.70 15.58
N ARG A 48 3.00 7.16 15.62
CA ARG A 48 2.59 8.42 16.23
C ARG A 48 2.99 8.59 17.70
N PRO A 49 2.74 7.62 18.60
CA PRO A 49 2.89 7.81 20.04
C PRO A 49 4.30 8.17 20.50
N TRP A 50 5.29 7.78 19.76
CA TRP A 50 6.68 8.01 20.12
C TRP A 50 7.16 9.43 19.86
N LYS A 51 6.37 10.20 19.14
CA LYS A 51 6.81 11.45 18.55
C LYS A 51 6.17 12.67 19.21
N TYR A 52 5.18 12.47 20.05
CA TYR A 52 4.38 13.56 20.62
C TYR A 52 4.48 13.60 22.13
N ASP A 53 4.31 14.81 22.67
CA ASP A 53 4.29 15.03 24.11
C ASP A 53 3.11 14.30 24.73
N ILE A 54 3.37 13.56 25.81
CA ILE A 54 2.37 12.79 26.53
C ILE A 54 1.21 13.66 27.03
N ARG A 55 1.47 14.95 27.27
CA ARG A 55 0.44 15.88 27.73
C ARG A 55 -0.61 16.21 26.67
N VAL A 56 -0.31 15.96 25.40
CA VAL A 56 -1.24 16.18 24.29
C VAL A 56 -1.73 14.87 23.68
N LEU A 57 -1.49 13.73 24.33
CA LEU A 57 -1.90 12.42 23.83
C LEU A 57 -3.41 12.24 23.72
N ASN A 58 -4.20 13.05 24.38
CA ASN A 58 -5.65 13.01 24.25
C ASN A 58 -6.14 13.59 22.91
N ALA A 59 -5.30 14.32 22.20
CA ALA A 59 -5.62 14.84 20.88
C ALA A 59 -5.24 13.81 19.82
N TYR A 60 -6.23 13.38 19.03
CA TYR A 60 -5.96 12.54 17.88
C TYR A 60 -5.24 13.37 16.81
N VAL A 61 -4.08 12.89 16.39
CA VAL A 61 -3.32 13.51 15.31
C VAL A 61 -3.46 12.62 14.07
N GLU A 62 -4.05 13.16 13.03
CA GLU A 62 -4.24 12.44 11.78
C GLU A 62 -2.92 12.31 11.00
N MET A 63 -2.81 11.20 10.28
CA MET A 63 -1.73 11.01 9.32
C MET A 63 -1.94 11.94 8.12
N ASP A 64 -0.93 12.72 7.79
CA ASP A 64 -0.95 13.57 6.61
C ASP A 64 -0.39 12.78 5.41
N GLU A 65 -1.27 12.40 4.50
CA GLU A 65 -0.92 11.60 3.32
C GLU A 65 0.10 12.30 2.43
N SER A 66 0.13 13.63 2.41
CA SER A 66 1.07 14.38 1.59
C SER A 66 2.51 14.27 2.06
N LEU A 67 2.74 13.86 3.29
CA LEU A 67 4.08 13.68 3.87
C LEU A 67 4.66 12.29 3.62
N LEU A 68 3.88 11.37 3.08
CA LEU A 68 4.32 10.03 2.73
C LEU A 68 5.04 10.01 1.38
N THR A 69 6.09 9.20 1.28
CA THR A 69 6.75 8.93 0.01
C THR A 69 5.98 7.83 -0.73
N GLU A 70 5.10 8.22 -1.64
CA GLU A 70 4.20 7.27 -2.33
C GLU A 70 4.95 6.25 -3.19
N SER A 71 6.10 6.62 -3.75
CA SER A 71 6.90 5.69 -4.57
C SER A 71 7.40 4.47 -3.82
N GLN A 72 7.49 4.53 -2.50
CA GLN A 72 7.85 3.40 -1.67
C GLN A 72 6.80 2.27 -1.75
N PHE A 73 5.57 2.62 -2.07
CA PHE A 73 4.44 1.70 -2.12
C PHE A 73 4.07 1.25 -3.54
N THR A 74 4.82 1.65 -4.57
CA THR A 74 4.46 1.36 -5.97
C THR A 74 4.27 -0.12 -6.23
N ARG A 75 5.21 -0.97 -5.78
CA ARG A 75 5.11 -2.42 -5.98
C ARG A 75 3.91 -3.00 -5.24
N ALA A 76 3.70 -2.60 -3.99
CA ALA A 76 2.55 -3.03 -3.21
C ALA A 76 1.24 -2.58 -3.87
N ALA A 77 1.20 -1.36 -4.39
CA ALA A 77 0.02 -0.83 -5.09
C ALA A 77 -0.28 -1.61 -6.37
N VAL A 78 0.73 -2.00 -7.14
CA VAL A 78 0.55 -2.85 -8.33
C VAL A 78 -0.10 -4.18 -7.95
N PHE A 79 0.42 -4.85 -6.96
CA PHE A 79 -0.16 -6.13 -6.49
C PHE A 79 -1.58 -5.96 -5.98
N HIS A 80 -1.85 -4.88 -5.26
CA HIS A 80 -3.18 -4.61 -4.73
C HIS A 80 -4.21 -4.32 -5.83
N VAL A 81 -3.88 -3.46 -6.79
CA VAL A 81 -4.80 -3.13 -7.86
C VAL A 81 -5.12 -4.35 -8.73
N LEU A 82 -4.11 -5.18 -9.01
CA LEU A 82 -4.33 -6.43 -9.74
C LEU A 82 -5.26 -7.38 -8.97
N ALA A 83 -4.98 -7.59 -7.68
CA ALA A 83 -5.71 -8.58 -6.89
C ALA A 83 -7.14 -8.16 -6.59
N TYR A 84 -7.37 -6.88 -6.29
CA TYR A 84 -8.65 -6.43 -5.74
C TYR A 84 -9.55 -5.71 -6.75
N TYR A 85 -9.00 -5.14 -7.82
CA TYR A 85 -9.78 -4.33 -8.76
C TYR A 85 -9.76 -4.83 -10.18
N ILE A 86 -8.62 -5.25 -10.69
CA ILE A 86 -8.49 -5.64 -12.10
C ILE A 86 -8.89 -7.08 -12.35
N LEU A 87 -8.26 -8.02 -11.67
CA LEU A 87 -8.54 -9.45 -11.87
C LEU A 87 -9.98 -9.84 -11.52
N PRO A 88 -10.63 -9.25 -10.50
CA PRO A 88 -12.06 -9.52 -10.25
C PRO A 88 -12.97 -9.18 -11.42
N LYS A 89 -12.62 -8.19 -12.24
CA LYS A 89 -13.38 -7.83 -13.45
C LYS A 89 -13.25 -8.88 -14.55
N LEU A 90 -12.17 -9.64 -14.54
CA LEU A 90 -11.87 -10.66 -15.54
C LEU A 90 -12.27 -12.06 -15.09
N ALA A 91 -12.38 -12.30 -13.81
CA ALA A 91 -12.70 -13.61 -13.24
C ALA A 91 -14.17 -13.95 -13.44
N LYS A 92 -14.45 -15.22 -13.74
CA LYS A 92 -15.81 -15.72 -13.93
C LYS A 92 -16.38 -16.40 -12.68
N PHE A 93 -15.52 -16.68 -11.70
CA PHE A 93 -15.90 -17.32 -10.44
C PHE A 93 -16.63 -18.66 -10.64
N ASP A 94 -16.19 -19.45 -11.61
CA ASP A 94 -16.75 -20.78 -11.87
C ASP A 94 -16.45 -21.73 -10.70
N PRO A 95 -17.34 -22.70 -10.41
CA PRO A 95 -17.11 -23.70 -9.34
C PRO A 95 -15.82 -24.51 -9.54
N GLU A 96 -15.40 -24.70 -10.78
CA GLU A 96 -14.15 -25.40 -11.11
C GLU A 96 -12.91 -24.51 -11.00
N GLY A 97 -13.12 -23.20 -10.70
CA GLY A 97 -12.09 -22.20 -10.66
C GLY A 97 -11.70 -21.70 -12.05
N ASP A 98 -10.97 -20.62 -12.10
CA ASP A 98 -10.36 -20.14 -13.33
C ASP A 98 -8.98 -19.55 -13.03
N ARG A 99 -8.22 -19.30 -14.11
CA ARG A 99 -6.84 -18.81 -13.95
C ARG A 99 -6.79 -17.42 -13.28
N PHE A 100 -7.80 -16.58 -13.51
CA PHE A 100 -7.85 -15.25 -12.93
C PHE A 100 -8.08 -15.30 -11.42
N GLU A 101 -8.90 -16.25 -10.92
CA GLU A 101 -9.06 -16.48 -9.50
C GLU A 101 -7.76 -16.92 -8.84
N ASN A 102 -7.00 -17.79 -9.48
CA ASN A 102 -5.70 -18.24 -9.00
C ASN A 102 -4.70 -17.09 -8.98
N MET A 103 -4.72 -16.24 -9.99
CA MET A 103 -3.89 -15.04 -10.06
C MET A 103 -4.27 -14.04 -8.98
N MET A 104 -5.57 -13.86 -8.70
CA MET A 104 -6.04 -13.01 -7.59
C MET A 104 -5.45 -13.46 -6.26
N LYS A 105 -5.52 -14.75 -5.97
CA LYS A 105 -4.94 -15.30 -4.74
C LYS A 105 -3.44 -15.08 -4.66
N HIS A 106 -2.75 -15.29 -5.76
CA HIS A 106 -1.31 -15.06 -5.85
C HIS A 106 -0.95 -13.59 -5.55
N TYR A 107 -1.64 -12.64 -6.19
CA TYR A 107 -1.34 -11.22 -6.00
C TYR A 107 -1.81 -10.70 -4.65
N LYS A 108 -2.86 -11.25 -4.06
CA LYS A 108 -3.24 -10.94 -2.67
C LYS A 108 -2.12 -11.30 -1.70
N THR A 109 -1.55 -12.50 -1.87
CA THR A 109 -0.42 -12.93 -1.06
C THR A 109 0.80 -12.04 -1.28
N LYS A 110 1.09 -11.71 -2.53
CA LYS A 110 2.21 -10.83 -2.88
C LYS A 110 2.03 -9.43 -2.31
N PHE A 111 0.82 -8.90 -2.32
CA PHE A 111 0.53 -7.61 -1.70
C PHE A 111 0.82 -7.62 -0.21
N GLU A 112 0.33 -8.64 0.51
CA GLU A 112 0.55 -8.72 1.96
C GLU A 112 2.04 -8.85 2.30
N GLU A 113 2.77 -9.66 1.54
CA GLU A 113 4.21 -9.79 1.71
C GLU A 113 4.94 -8.45 1.48
N GLU A 114 4.62 -7.78 0.39
CA GLU A 114 5.29 -6.52 0.03
C GLU A 114 4.93 -5.39 1.00
N PHE A 115 3.66 -5.30 1.38
CA PHE A 115 3.21 -4.30 2.36
C PHE A 115 3.93 -4.49 3.70
N ASP A 116 4.03 -5.74 4.16
CA ASP A 116 4.75 -6.08 5.38
C ASP A 116 6.23 -5.70 5.29
N LEU A 117 6.86 -5.96 4.14
CA LEU A 117 8.26 -5.59 3.91
C LEU A 117 8.46 -4.07 3.97
N VAL A 118 7.55 -3.29 3.41
CA VAL A 118 7.63 -1.83 3.48
C VAL A 118 7.55 -1.35 4.93
N LEU A 119 6.65 -1.93 5.71
CA LEU A 119 6.52 -1.57 7.12
C LEU A 119 7.77 -1.92 7.92
N ARG A 120 8.39 -3.06 7.62
CA ARG A 120 9.62 -3.49 8.30
C ARG A 120 10.84 -2.69 7.89
N ASP A 121 10.92 -2.31 6.62
CA ASP A 121 12.00 -1.47 6.11
C ASP A 121 11.93 -0.04 6.65
N GLY A 122 10.75 0.39 7.02
CA GLY A 122 10.46 1.71 7.56
C GLY A 122 9.76 2.60 6.56
N VAL A 123 8.56 3.05 6.94
CA VAL A 123 7.75 3.95 6.11
C VAL A 123 8.38 5.34 6.10
N GLU A 124 8.60 5.89 4.93
CA GLU A 124 9.16 7.23 4.75
C GLU A 124 8.06 8.27 4.96
N TYR A 125 8.18 9.03 6.05
CA TYR A 125 7.22 10.07 6.42
C TYR A 125 7.97 11.32 6.84
N ASP A 126 7.79 12.40 6.10
CA ASP A 126 8.46 13.69 6.33
C ASP A 126 7.74 14.46 7.46
N ARG A 127 8.04 14.07 8.69
CA ARG A 127 7.33 14.59 9.86
C ARG A 127 7.59 16.07 10.14
N ASN A 128 8.80 16.54 9.86
CA ASN A 128 9.19 17.93 10.11
C ASN A 128 8.91 18.86 8.91
N GLU A 129 8.37 18.30 7.82
CA GLU A 129 7.97 19.03 6.63
C GLU A 129 9.11 19.82 5.94
N ASP A 130 10.33 19.27 6.00
CA ASP A 130 11.50 19.89 5.37
C ASP A 130 11.78 19.35 3.95
N ASN A 131 10.90 18.48 3.44
CA ASN A 131 11.01 17.80 2.14
C ASN A 131 12.15 16.79 2.04
N VAL A 132 12.74 16.41 3.18
CA VAL A 132 13.80 15.40 3.25
C VAL A 132 13.43 14.38 4.32
N VAL A 133 13.32 13.10 3.94
CA VAL A 133 13.07 12.03 4.91
C VAL A 133 14.41 11.59 5.51
N GLN A 134 14.57 11.83 6.79
CA GLN A 134 15.76 11.44 7.54
C GLN A 134 15.58 10.04 8.15
N ASP A 135 16.68 9.42 8.57
CA ASP A 135 16.65 8.07 9.15
C ASP A 135 15.71 7.98 10.35
N ALA A 136 15.63 9.00 11.19
CA ALA A 136 14.71 9.03 12.33
C ALA A 136 13.24 9.06 11.90
N GLU A 137 12.95 9.52 10.70
CA GLU A 137 11.62 9.59 10.11
C GLU A 137 11.25 8.32 9.35
N ARG A 138 12.17 7.38 9.28
CA ARG A 138 12.02 6.09 8.60
C ARG A 138 12.17 4.92 9.56
N ALA A 139 12.09 5.14 10.86
CA ALA A 139 12.31 4.08 11.84
C ALA A 139 11.33 2.91 11.62
N PRO A 140 11.83 1.67 11.46
CA PRO A 140 10.98 0.51 11.27
C PRO A 140 10.17 0.20 12.52
N ILE A 141 8.97 -0.36 12.31
CA ILE A 141 8.09 -0.77 13.38
C ILE A 141 8.17 -2.29 13.51
N ASN A 142 8.51 -2.77 14.70
CA ASN A 142 8.58 -4.20 15.00
C ASN A 142 7.22 -4.68 15.50
N PHE A 143 6.49 -5.39 14.64
CA PHE A 143 5.21 -5.97 15.00
C PHE A 143 5.39 -7.28 15.77
N GLY A 144 4.61 -7.44 16.86
CA GLY A 144 4.57 -8.69 17.61
C GLY A 144 5.88 -9.07 18.32
N ARG A 145 6.82 -8.14 18.39
CA ARG A 145 8.11 -8.38 19.04
C ARG A 145 8.20 -7.58 20.32
N LEU A 146 8.51 -8.27 21.39
CA LEU A 146 8.87 -7.61 22.63
C LEU A 146 10.29 -7.08 22.50
N VAL A 147 10.42 -5.77 22.58
CA VAL A 147 11.73 -5.10 22.57
C VAL A 147 12.12 -4.84 24.01
N ARG A 148 13.28 -5.29 24.37
CA ARG A 148 13.80 -5.07 25.69
C ARG A 148 15.11 -4.36 25.63
#